data_62ddfa77b7e7d4832ee36d350f546c8d
#
_entry.id   62ddfa77b7e7d4832ee36d350f546c8d
#
_cell.length_a   1.000
_cell.length_b   1.000
_cell.length_c   1.000
_cell.angle_alpha   90.00
_cell.angle_beta   90.00
_cell.angle_gamma   90.00
#
_symmetry.space_group_name_H-M   'P 1'
#
loop_
_entity.id
_entity.type
_entity.pdbx_description
1 polymer ?
#
loop_
_entity_poly.entity_id
_entity_poly.type
_entity_poly.pdbx_seq_one_letter_code
_entity_poly.pdbx_strand_id
1 'polypeptide(L)'
;MTFGAKKTKTRTKRRKRKKKKRRRAERAIIPINDNRSIPGGGPLKHFYKKSFPPSAEINRVSLPLPFPLPLQSNSIRRRRHLRLFRSLVSRMASKRILKELKDLQKDPPTSCSAGPVAEDMFHWQATIMGPPDSPYAGGVFLVTIHFPPDYPFKPPKVAFRTKVFHPNINSNGSICLDILKEQWSPALTISKVLLSICSLLTDPNPDDPLVPEIAHMYKTDRNKYETTARSWTQKYAMG
;
A
#
# COMPACT_ATOMS: atom_id res chain seq x y z
N MET A 1 -41.81 35.64 8.21
CA MET A 1 -41.48 34.61 7.21
C MET A 1 -40.32 35.06 6.32
N THR A 2 -39.04 34.88 6.69
CA THR A 2 -37.85 35.09 5.79
C THR A 2 -36.61 34.45 6.36
N PHE A 3 -36.55 33.12 6.48
CA PHE A 3 -35.33 32.41 6.94
C PHE A 3 -34.75 31.39 5.93
N GLY A 4 -35.34 31.27 4.71
CA GLY A 4 -34.96 30.25 3.74
C GLY A 4 -33.87 30.60 2.72
N ALA A 5 -33.62 31.85 2.43
CA ALA A 5 -32.83 32.29 1.25
C ALA A 5 -31.32 32.40 1.46
N LYS A 6 -30.82 32.44 2.70
CA LYS A 6 -29.36 32.59 2.97
C LYS A 6 -28.55 31.27 2.91
N LYS A 7 -29.17 30.08 3.18
CA LYS A 7 -28.47 28.80 3.16
C LYS A 7 -28.15 28.25 1.76
N THR A 8 -28.93 28.64 0.74
CA THR A 8 -28.74 28.17 -0.64
C THR A 8 -27.58 28.87 -1.36
N LYS A 9 -27.35 30.17 -1.10
CA LYS A 9 -26.26 30.95 -1.73
C LYS A 9 -24.87 30.53 -1.27
N THR A 10 -24.69 30.11 -0.03
CA THR A 10 -23.41 29.63 0.51
C THR A 10 -23.03 28.23 -0.05
N ARG A 11 -24.01 27.36 -0.26
CA ARG A 11 -23.78 26.01 -0.82
C ARG A 11 -23.33 26.05 -2.28
N THR A 12 -23.87 26.98 -3.06
CA THR A 12 -23.51 27.19 -4.49
C THR A 12 -22.13 27.81 -4.66
N LYS A 13 -21.74 28.78 -3.80
CA LYS A 13 -20.37 29.33 -3.79
C LYS A 13 -19.32 28.29 -3.44
N ARG A 14 -19.61 27.38 -2.50
CA ARG A 14 -18.69 26.31 -2.09
C ARG A 14 -18.50 25.24 -3.20
N ARG A 15 -19.58 24.92 -3.95
CA ARG A 15 -19.50 24.05 -5.14
C ARG A 15 -18.69 24.66 -6.28
N LYS A 16 -18.86 25.96 -6.57
CA LYS A 16 -18.09 26.67 -7.60
C LYS A 16 -16.58 26.74 -7.24
N ARG A 17 -16.23 26.96 -5.95
CA ARG A 17 -14.83 26.94 -5.50
C ARG A 17 -14.18 25.56 -5.60
N LYS A 18 -14.91 24.45 -5.29
CA LYS A 18 -14.41 23.08 -5.47
C LYS A 18 -14.17 22.75 -6.95
N LYS A 19 -15.09 23.17 -7.84
CA LYS A 19 -14.95 22.92 -9.30
C LYS A 19 -13.77 23.69 -9.90
N LYS A 20 -13.50 24.92 -9.40
CA LYS A 20 -12.34 25.73 -9.85
C LYS A 20 -11.01 25.17 -9.36
N LYS A 21 -10.94 24.59 -8.13
CA LYS A 21 -9.75 23.89 -7.63
C LYS A 21 -9.45 22.60 -8.40
N ARG A 22 -10.49 21.83 -8.76
CA ARG A 22 -10.33 20.61 -9.57
C ARG A 22 -9.79 20.91 -10.97
N ARG A 23 -10.33 21.91 -11.66
CA ARG A 23 -9.83 22.33 -12.99
C ARG A 23 -8.41 22.92 -12.97
N ARG A 24 -7.96 23.46 -11.81
CA ARG A 24 -6.57 23.95 -11.67
C ARG A 24 -5.58 22.81 -11.41
N ALA A 25 -6.00 21.72 -10.79
CA ALA A 25 -5.21 20.51 -10.61
C ALA A 25 -5.05 19.71 -11.91
N GLU A 26 -6.13 19.64 -12.73
CA GLU A 26 -6.10 18.97 -14.04
C GLU A 26 -5.24 19.69 -15.10
N ARG A 27 -4.97 20.99 -14.94
CA ARG A 27 -4.10 21.77 -15.84
C ARG A 27 -2.60 21.74 -15.47
N ALA A 28 -2.24 21.10 -14.37
CA ALA A 28 -0.84 21.02 -13.88
C ALA A 28 -0.12 19.75 -14.35
N ILE A 29 -0.75 18.88 -15.14
CA ILE A 29 -0.11 17.70 -15.73
C ILE A 29 0.35 18.10 -17.13
N ILE A 30 1.60 18.50 -17.26
CA ILE A 30 2.31 18.69 -18.52
C ILE A 30 2.84 17.32 -18.94
N PRO A 31 2.46 16.76 -20.08
CA PRO A 31 3.10 15.56 -20.60
C PRO A 31 4.49 15.92 -21.13
N ILE A 32 5.51 15.34 -20.54
CA ILE A 32 6.88 15.39 -21.08
C ILE A 32 6.90 14.42 -22.26
N ASN A 33 6.83 14.97 -23.47
CA ASN A 33 6.98 14.24 -24.71
C ASN A 33 8.45 14.41 -25.15
N ASP A 34 9.31 13.45 -24.79
CA ASP A 34 10.70 13.42 -25.23
C ASP A 34 10.83 12.45 -26.40
N ASN A 35 10.48 12.92 -27.60
CA ASN A 35 10.87 12.33 -28.88
C ASN A 35 11.85 13.31 -29.53
N ARG A 36 13.15 13.17 -29.26
CA ARG A 36 14.21 13.69 -30.13
C ARG A 36 14.96 12.53 -30.77
N SER A 37 14.55 12.21 -31.96
CA SER A 37 15.32 11.48 -32.95
C SER A 37 16.55 12.28 -33.36
N ILE A 38 17.73 11.66 -33.29
CA ILE A 38 18.98 12.17 -33.84
C ILE A 38 19.23 11.42 -35.16
N PRO A 39 19.37 12.11 -36.28
CA PRO A 39 19.71 11.45 -37.57
C PRO A 39 21.23 11.41 -37.79
N GLY A 40 21.71 10.29 -38.30
CA GLY A 40 22.71 10.17 -39.31
C GLY A 40 24.18 10.38 -38.94
N GLY A 41 25.01 9.41 -39.27
CA GLY A 41 26.45 9.59 -39.43
C GLY A 41 27.16 8.25 -39.54
N GLY A 42 27.53 7.92 -40.74
CA GLY A 42 28.15 6.67 -41.17
C GLY A 42 29.62 6.48 -40.73
N PRO A 43 30.33 5.44 -41.25
CA PRO A 43 31.51 4.86 -40.65
C PRO A 43 32.78 5.53 -41.08
N LEU A 44 33.68 5.86 -40.15
CA LEU A 44 35.06 6.21 -40.43
C LEU A 44 35.98 5.16 -39.82
N LYS A 45 36.47 4.29 -40.69
CA LYS A 45 37.75 3.58 -40.52
C LYS A 45 38.88 4.61 -40.73
N HIS A 46 39.92 4.53 -39.95
CA HIS A 46 41.33 4.53 -40.28
C HIS A 46 42.21 5.26 -39.29
N PHE A 47 43.32 4.52 -38.95
CA PHE A 47 44.65 4.94 -38.63
C PHE A 47 44.92 5.77 -37.36
N TYR A 48 45.62 5.12 -36.40
CA TYR A 48 47.00 5.53 -36.03
C TYR A 48 47.68 4.39 -35.27
N LYS A 49 48.56 3.66 -35.98
CA LYS A 49 49.70 2.96 -35.37
C LYS A 49 50.70 4.02 -34.90
N LYS A 50 50.97 4.14 -33.62
CA LYS A 50 52.16 4.75 -33.09
C LYS A 50 52.99 3.67 -32.40
N SER A 51 54.16 3.41 -33.04
CA SER A 51 55.27 2.61 -32.58
C SER A 51 55.87 3.17 -31.30
N PHE A 52 56.08 2.31 -30.31
CA PHE A 52 56.88 2.59 -29.12
C PHE A 52 58.31 2.23 -29.38
N PRO A 53 59.32 3.03 -28.94
CA PRO A 53 60.75 2.69 -28.98
C PRO A 53 61.09 1.73 -27.82
N PRO A 54 62.16 0.93 -27.98
CA PRO A 54 62.52 -0.10 -27.02
C PRO A 54 63.29 0.43 -25.80
N SER A 55 63.04 -0.17 -24.68
CA SER A 55 63.87 -0.42 -23.49
C SER A 55 64.93 0.62 -23.06
N ALA A 56 64.60 1.30 -21.95
CA ALA A 56 65.57 1.77 -21.00
C ALA A 56 65.39 1.03 -19.68
N GLU A 57 66.36 0.28 -19.25
CA GLU A 57 66.49 -0.34 -17.93
C GLU A 57 66.48 0.76 -16.87
N ILE A 58 65.39 0.74 -16.03
CA ILE A 58 65.40 1.56 -14.84
C ILE A 58 65.54 0.64 -13.63
N ASN A 59 66.63 0.79 -12.94
CA ASN A 59 66.96 0.16 -11.66
C ASN A 59 65.82 0.27 -10.70
N ARG A 60 65.24 -0.89 -10.28
CA ARG A 60 64.27 -1.00 -9.21
C ARG A 60 64.94 -0.69 -7.87
N VAL A 61 64.84 0.53 -7.42
CA VAL A 61 64.94 0.85 -6.00
C VAL A 61 63.61 0.46 -5.36
N SER A 62 63.60 -0.63 -4.62
CA SER A 62 62.44 -1.08 -3.82
C SER A 62 62.22 -0.11 -2.65
N LEU A 63 61.29 0.82 -2.83
CA LEU A 63 60.72 1.58 -1.72
C LEU A 63 59.77 0.68 -0.93
N PRO A 64 59.85 0.64 0.41
CA PRO A 64 58.91 -0.11 1.22
C PRO A 64 57.52 0.49 1.05
N LEU A 65 56.51 -0.35 0.70
CA LEU A 65 55.13 0.01 0.63
C LEU A 65 54.65 0.54 1.97
N PRO A 66 53.96 1.68 2.02
CA PRO A 66 53.33 2.15 3.27
C PRO A 66 52.27 1.15 3.72
N PHE A 67 52.24 0.88 5.00
CA PHE A 67 51.34 -0.02 5.72
C PHE A 67 49.93 0.04 5.15
N PRO A 68 49.25 -1.11 4.98
CA PRO A 68 47.83 -1.11 4.57
C PRO A 68 47.00 -0.46 5.67
N LEU A 69 46.41 0.67 5.35
CA LEU A 69 45.38 1.30 6.20
C LEU A 69 44.28 0.31 6.48
N PRO A 70 43.78 0.21 7.71
CA PRO A 70 42.72 -0.76 8.05
C PRO A 70 41.42 -0.37 7.36
N LEU A 71 41.07 -1.08 6.29
CA LEU A 71 39.80 -0.99 5.55
C LEU A 71 38.56 -1.45 6.34
N GLN A 72 38.74 -1.71 7.66
CA GLN A 72 37.64 -2.31 8.49
C GLN A 72 36.70 -1.32 9.16
N SER A 73 36.98 -0.01 9.15
CA SER A 73 36.16 0.93 9.95
C SER A 73 34.82 1.33 9.31
N ASN A 74 34.68 1.26 7.98
CA ASN A 74 33.47 1.72 7.30
C ASN A 74 32.29 0.73 7.35
N SER A 75 32.55 -0.57 7.44
CA SER A 75 31.49 -1.58 7.52
C SER A 75 30.81 -1.61 8.89
N ILE A 76 31.57 -1.41 9.96
CA ILE A 76 31.04 -1.39 11.33
C ILE A 76 30.22 -0.13 11.58
N ARG A 77 30.68 1.04 11.08
CA ARG A 77 29.90 2.30 11.16
C ARG A 77 28.61 2.21 10.38
N ARG A 78 28.59 1.65 9.16
CA ARG A 78 27.38 1.42 8.37
C ARG A 78 26.40 0.47 9.07
N ARG A 79 26.89 -0.62 9.67
CA ARG A 79 26.04 -1.57 10.43
C ARG A 79 25.43 -0.93 11.68
N ARG A 80 26.16 -0.08 12.42
CA ARG A 80 25.63 0.66 13.58
C ARG A 80 24.59 1.70 13.16
N HIS A 81 24.82 2.45 12.08
CA HIS A 81 23.86 3.41 11.54
C HIS A 81 22.55 2.73 11.11
N LEU A 82 22.64 1.60 10.41
CA LEU A 82 21.48 0.82 9.99
C LEU A 82 20.68 0.26 11.20
N ARG A 83 21.36 -0.17 12.25
CA ARG A 83 20.69 -0.63 13.48
C ARG A 83 19.96 0.50 14.20
N LEU A 84 20.60 1.66 14.36
CA LEU A 84 19.99 2.85 14.96
C LEU A 84 18.80 3.34 14.15
N PHE A 85 18.92 3.39 12.81
CA PHE A 85 17.86 3.77 11.91
C PHE A 85 16.66 2.81 12.03
N ARG A 86 16.90 1.49 11.99
CA ARG A 86 15.84 0.48 12.19
C ARG A 86 15.15 0.62 13.55
N SER A 87 15.89 0.85 14.61
CA SER A 87 15.33 1.08 15.96
C SER A 87 14.46 2.33 16.01
N LEU A 88 14.87 3.41 15.36
CA LEU A 88 14.11 4.66 15.30
C LEU A 88 12.80 4.48 14.53
N VAL A 89 12.86 3.83 13.35
CA VAL A 89 11.70 3.55 12.52
C VAL A 89 10.69 2.67 13.26
N SER A 90 11.15 1.61 13.91
CA SER A 90 10.29 0.74 14.73
C SER A 90 9.63 1.49 15.90
N ARG A 91 10.34 2.41 16.55
CA ARG A 91 9.76 3.29 17.59
C ARG A 91 8.68 4.22 17.04
N MET A 92 8.87 4.73 15.83
CA MET A 92 7.85 5.57 15.16
C MET A 92 6.62 4.74 14.80
N ALA A 93 6.80 3.52 14.27
CA ALA A 93 5.71 2.59 14.00
C ALA A 93 4.91 2.29 15.27
N SER A 94 5.57 1.94 16.38
CA SER A 94 4.91 1.66 17.67
C SER A 94 4.10 2.84 18.18
N LYS A 95 4.63 4.07 18.09
CA LYS A 95 3.89 5.28 18.50
C LYS A 95 2.66 5.51 17.62
N ARG A 96 2.77 5.28 16.31
CA ARG A 96 1.66 5.41 15.38
C ARG A 96 0.58 4.37 15.66
N ILE A 97 0.94 3.10 15.83
CA ILE A 97 0.04 1.99 16.14
C ILE A 97 -0.70 2.25 17.46
N LEU A 98 0.02 2.68 18.51
CA LEU A 98 -0.59 3.04 19.80
C LEU A 98 -1.59 4.20 19.68
N LYS A 99 -1.30 5.19 18.84
CA LYS A 99 -2.24 6.28 18.58
C LYS A 99 -3.52 5.75 17.91
N GLU A 100 -3.38 4.93 16.88
CA GLU A 100 -4.53 4.37 16.18
C GLU A 100 -5.37 3.46 17.08
N LEU A 101 -4.75 2.71 17.97
CA LEU A 101 -5.46 1.92 18.98
C LEU A 101 -6.32 2.81 19.90
N LYS A 102 -5.74 3.91 20.39
CA LYS A 102 -6.47 4.88 21.23
C LYS A 102 -7.60 5.56 20.46
N ASP A 103 -7.38 5.92 19.20
CA ASP A 103 -8.39 6.53 18.35
C ASP A 103 -9.55 5.55 18.10
N LEU A 104 -9.27 4.26 17.83
CA LEU A 104 -10.27 3.20 17.69
C LEU A 104 -11.06 2.93 18.99
N GLN A 105 -10.39 3.01 20.15
CA GLN A 105 -11.06 2.85 21.44
C GLN A 105 -11.97 4.03 21.79
N LYS A 106 -11.59 5.23 21.34
CA LYS A 106 -12.37 6.46 21.57
C LYS A 106 -13.59 6.58 20.66
N ASP A 107 -13.44 6.20 19.41
CA ASP A 107 -14.48 6.29 18.37
C ASP A 107 -14.49 5.01 17.53
N PRO A 108 -15.03 3.90 18.10
CA PRO A 108 -15.04 2.61 17.42
C PRO A 108 -16.06 2.64 16.25
N PRO A 109 -15.68 2.12 15.06
CA PRO A 109 -16.63 1.91 13.97
C PRO A 109 -17.72 0.94 14.43
N THR A 110 -18.97 1.21 14.05
CA THR A 110 -20.13 0.39 14.47
C THR A 110 -20.09 -1.04 13.93
N SER A 111 -19.47 -1.23 12.75
CA SER A 111 -19.42 -2.52 12.05
C SER A 111 -18.10 -3.28 12.22
N CYS A 112 -17.12 -2.72 12.93
CA CYS A 112 -15.79 -3.33 13.05
C CYS A 112 -15.21 -3.12 14.45
N SER A 113 -14.44 -4.10 14.92
CA SER A 113 -13.55 -3.93 16.07
C SER A 113 -12.15 -4.40 15.71
N ALA A 114 -11.13 -3.81 16.31
CA ALA A 114 -9.74 -4.25 16.12
C ALA A 114 -8.89 -3.96 17.34
N GLY A 115 -7.90 -4.81 17.58
CA GLY A 115 -6.94 -4.63 18.67
C GLY A 115 -5.78 -5.61 18.58
N PRO A 116 -4.74 -5.39 19.37
CA PRO A 116 -3.56 -6.25 19.42
C PRO A 116 -3.88 -7.65 19.91
N VAL A 117 -3.17 -8.64 19.39
CA VAL A 117 -3.20 -10.02 19.87
C VAL A 117 -2.15 -10.16 20.97
N ALA A 118 -2.58 -10.46 22.19
CA ALA A 118 -1.71 -10.53 23.36
C ALA A 118 -0.88 -9.23 23.53
N GLU A 119 0.41 -9.36 23.78
CA GLU A 119 1.33 -8.22 23.98
C GLU A 119 1.97 -7.71 22.67
N ASP A 120 1.69 -8.35 21.53
CA ASP A 120 2.29 -7.97 20.25
C ASP A 120 1.52 -6.83 19.58
N MET A 121 2.06 -5.63 19.70
CA MET A 121 1.50 -4.43 19.11
C MET A 121 1.55 -4.42 17.57
N PHE A 122 2.35 -5.26 16.93
CA PHE A 122 2.46 -5.35 15.48
C PHE A 122 1.52 -6.40 14.86
N HIS A 123 0.87 -7.18 15.70
CA HIS A 123 -0.13 -8.17 15.32
C HIS A 123 -1.48 -7.81 15.91
N TRP A 124 -2.46 -7.53 15.03
CA TRP A 124 -3.83 -7.28 15.48
C TRP A 124 -4.79 -8.31 14.91
N GLN A 125 -5.84 -8.52 15.63
CA GLN A 125 -7.04 -9.18 15.17
C GLN A 125 -8.17 -8.16 15.06
N ALA A 126 -8.93 -8.26 13.99
CA ALA A 126 -10.12 -7.46 13.77
C ALA A 126 -11.32 -8.35 13.52
N THR A 127 -12.49 -7.84 13.86
CA THR A 127 -13.79 -8.44 13.57
C THR A 127 -14.56 -7.48 12.69
N ILE A 128 -15.09 -7.98 11.59
CA ILE A 128 -15.95 -7.24 10.67
C ILE A 128 -17.34 -7.89 10.69
N MET A 129 -18.36 -7.09 10.98
CA MET A 129 -19.76 -7.50 10.85
C MET A 129 -20.15 -7.42 9.37
N GLY A 130 -20.74 -8.47 8.84
CA GLY A 130 -21.22 -8.49 7.47
C GLY A 130 -22.24 -7.38 7.22
N PRO A 131 -22.08 -6.57 6.16
CA PRO A 131 -23.00 -5.47 5.86
C PRO A 131 -24.44 -5.97 5.68
N PRO A 132 -25.45 -5.27 6.21
CA PRO A 132 -26.84 -5.73 6.18
C PRO A 132 -27.39 -5.88 4.76
N ASP A 133 -26.96 -4.99 3.84
CA ASP A 133 -27.42 -4.99 2.44
C ASP A 133 -26.54 -5.87 1.53
N SER A 134 -25.94 -6.94 2.07
CA SER A 134 -25.05 -7.83 1.34
C SER A 134 -25.37 -9.31 1.62
N PRO A 135 -24.88 -10.25 0.79
CA PRO A 135 -25.00 -11.68 1.06
C PRO A 135 -24.24 -12.13 2.31
N TYR A 136 -23.50 -11.24 2.95
CA TYR A 136 -22.70 -11.48 4.15
C TYR A 136 -23.42 -11.02 5.43
N ALA A 137 -24.66 -10.53 5.32
CA ALA A 137 -25.45 -10.03 6.45
C ALA A 137 -25.53 -11.06 7.59
N GLY A 138 -25.33 -10.58 8.82
CA GLY A 138 -25.34 -11.42 10.04
C GLY A 138 -24.05 -12.23 10.27
N GLY A 139 -23.13 -12.29 9.31
CA GLY A 139 -21.86 -12.97 9.48
C GLY A 139 -20.85 -12.15 10.29
N VAL A 140 -19.98 -12.85 11.02
CA VAL A 140 -18.87 -12.28 11.79
C VAL A 140 -17.54 -12.75 11.17
N PHE A 141 -16.79 -11.84 10.59
CA PHE A 141 -15.60 -12.16 9.83
C PHE A 141 -14.33 -11.76 10.61
N LEU A 142 -13.49 -12.73 10.91
CA LEU A 142 -12.20 -12.51 11.56
C LEU A 142 -11.14 -12.13 10.52
N VAL A 143 -10.38 -11.10 10.83
CA VAL A 143 -9.32 -10.55 9.99
C VAL A 143 -8.05 -10.39 10.80
N THR A 144 -6.90 -10.78 10.26
CA THR A 144 -5.60 -10.52 10.85
C THR A 144 -4.94 -9.32 10.20
N ILE A 145 -4.27 -8.50 11.00
CA ILE A 145 -3.55 -7.32 10.57
C ILE A 145 -2.11 -7.41 11.08
N HIS A 146 -1.14 -7.37 10.17
CA HIS A 146 0.28 -7.37 10.49
C HIS A 146 0.89 -6.05 10.07
N PHE A 147 1.42 -5.30 11.02
CA PHE A 147 2.10 -4.05 10.74
C PHE A 147 3.55 -4.31 10.36
N PRO A 148 4.04 -3.75 9.25
CA PRO A 148 5.46 -3.79 8.96
C PRO A 148 6.24 -2.87 9.89
N PRO A 149 7.54 -3.12 10.12
CA PRO A 149 8.36 -2.29 11.03
C PRO A 149 8.50 -0.84 10.56
N ASP A 150 8.28 -0.56 9.28
CA ASP A 150 8.30 0.77 8.66
C ASP A 150 6.89 1.37 8.46
N TYR A 151 5.89 0.85 9.16
CA TYR A 151 4.57 1.48 9.23
C TYR A 151 4.65 2.91 9.80
N PRO A 152 3.94 3.93 9.26
CA PRO A 152 2.91 3.86 8.22
C PRO A 152 3.44 4.09 6.79
N PHE A 153 4.73 4.05 6.54
CA PHE A 153 5.28 4.29 5.20
C PHE A 153 5.02 3.12 4.24
N LYS A 154 4.83 1.92 4.79
CA LYS A 154 4.33 0.76 4.07
C LYS A 154 2.97 0.33 4.60
N PRO A 155 2.11 -0.25 3.73
CA PRO A 155 0.81 -0.75 4.14
C PRO A 155 0.92 -1.91 5.13
N PRO A 156 -0.08 -2.10 6.00
CA PRO A 156 -0.21 -3.32 6.78
C PRO A 156 -0.61 -4.49 5.87
N LYS A 157 -0.25 -5.69 6.25
CA LYS A 157 -0.78 -6.91 5.63
C LYS A 157 -2.09 -7.26 6.32
N VAL A 158 -3.15 -7.34 5.54
CA VAL A 158 -4.50 -7.64 6.03
C VAL A 158 -5.03 -8.88 5.33
N ALA A 159 -5.54 -9.85 6.08
CA ALA A 159 -6.06 -11.08 5.52
C ALA A 159 -7.26 -11.60 6.34
N PHE A 160 -8.26 -12.12 5.64
CA PHE A 160 -9.36 -12.84 6.29
C PHE A 160 -8.89 -14.17 6.89
N ARG A 161 -9.33 -14.47 8.07
CA ARG A 161 -9.22 -15.80 8.71
C ARG A 161 -10.48 -16.62 8.45
N THR A 162 -11.63 -15.96 8.47
CA THR A 162 -12.89 -16.57 8.09
C THR A 162 -12.93 -16.75 6.57
N LYS A 163 -13.39 -17.90 6.10
CA LYS A 163 -13.56 -18.17 4.66
C LYS A 163 -14.68 -17.32 4.10
N VAL A 164 -14.43 -16.65 2.97
CA VAL A 164 -15.39 -15.76 2.31
C VAL A 164 -15.47 -16.13 0.83
N PHE A 165 -16.68 -16.25 0.29
CA PHE A 165 -16.89 -16.41 -1.14
C PHE A 165 -17.00 -15.04 -1.79
N HIS A 166 -15.91 -14.53 -2.40
CA HIS A 166 -15.84 -13.17 -2.89
C HIS A 166 -14.83 -13.02 -4.04
N PRO A 167 -15.11 -12.23 -5.10
CA PRO A 167 -14.21 -12.06 -6.24
C PRO A 167 -12.82 -11.53 -5.87
N ASN A 168 -12.76 -10.64 -4.87
CA ASN A 168 -11.53 -9.93 -4.47
C ASN A 168 -10.86 -10.54 -3.22
N ILE A 169 -11.32 -11.71 -2.76
CA ILE A 169 -10.74 -12.41 -1.61
C ILE A 169 -10.49 -13.84 -2.02
N ASN A 170 -9.23 -14.30 -1.91
CA ASN A 170 -8.87 -15.67 -2.27
C ASN A 170 -9.02 -16.65 -1.09
N SER A 171 -8.79 -17.93 -1.36
CA SER A 171 -8.88 -19.02 -0.36
C SER A 171 -7.91 -18.86 0.82
N ASN A 172 -6.81 -18.14 0.65
CA ASN A 172 -5.85 -17.83 1.71
C ASN A 172 -6.25 -16.61 2.54
N GLY A 173 -7.39 -15.96 2.22
CA GLY A 173 -7.87 -14.75 2.88
C GLY A 173 -7.20 -13.47 2.38
N SER A 174 -6.33 -13.52 1.37
CA SER A 174 -5.72 -12.30 0.81
C SER A 174 -6.75 -11.43 0.12
N ILE A 175 -6.62 -10.11 0.26
CA ILE A 175 -7.59 -9.13 -0.21
C ILE A 175 -6.96 -8.33 -1.36
N CYS A 176 -7.66 -8.22 -2.50
CA CYS A 176 -7.33 -7.25 -3.53
C CYS A 176 -8.02 -5.91 -3.21
N LEU A 177 -7.27 -4.99 -2.66
CA LEU A 177 -7.72 -3.65 -2.33
C LEU A 177 -6.59 -2.67 -2.63
N ASP A 178 -6.87 -1.65 -3.43
CA ASP A 178 -5.90 -0.69 -3.93
C ASP A 178 -5.17 0.09 -2.82
N ILE A 179 -5.92 0.47 -1.76
CA ILE A 179 -5.35 1.14 -0.59
C ILE A 179 -4.39 0.27 0.24
N LEU A 180 -4.35 -1.03 0.02
CA LEU A 180 -3.36 -1.94 0.62
C LEU A 180 -2.15 -2.18 -0.31
N LYS A 181 -2.15 -1.58 -1.50
CA LYS A 181 -1.13 -1.68 -2.54
C LYS A 181 -0.63 -0.29 -2.94
N GLU A 182 -0.83 0.09 -4.20
CA GLU A 182 -0.29 1.33 -4.79
C GLU A 182 -0.95 2.61 -4.26
N GLN A 183 -2.21 2.53 -3.84
CA GLN A 183 -2.95 3.68 -3.29
C GLN A 183 -2.75 3.87 -1.77
N TRP A 184 -1.84 3.10 -1.17
CA TRP A 184 -1.50 3.30 0.23
C TRP A 184 -0.92 4.69 0.48
N SER A 185 -1.38 5.32 1.55
CA SER A 185 -0.84 6.60 2.04
C SER A 185 -0.70 6.55 3.57
N PRO A 186 0.36 7.13 4.15
CA PRO A 186 0.51 7.26 5.60
C PRO A 186 -0.63 8.01 6.31
N ALA A 187 -1.48 8.71 5.56
CA ALA A 187 -2.69 9.36 6.10
C ALA A 187 -3.86 8.38 6.31
N LEU A 188 -3.77 7.17 5.78
CA LEU A 188 -4.75 6.11 6.02
C LEU A 188 -4.55 5.53 7.43
N THR A 189 -5.65 5.13 8.04
CA THR A 189 -5.68 4.48 9.37
C THR A 189 -6.30 3.09 9.24
N ILE A 190 -6.08 2.24 10.22
CA ILE A 190 -6.71 0.91 10.27
C ILE A 190 -8.23 1.01 10.24
N SER A 191 -8.82 1.99 10.94
CA SER A 191 -10.26 2.24 10.87
C SER A 191 -10.74 2.46 9.42
N LYS A 192 -10.02 3.27 8.64
CA LYS A 192 -10.36 3.51 7.22
C LYS A 192 -10.17 2.25 6.36
N VAL A 193 -9.13 1.47 6.64
CA VAL A 193 -8.89 0.19 5.95
C VAL A 193 -10.04 -0.79 6.22
N LEU A 194 -10.47 -0.95 7.47
CA LEU A 194 -11.58 -1.83 7.82
C LEU A 194 -12.89 -1.38 7.17
N LEU A 195 -13.17 -0.07 7.17
CA LEU A 195 -14.35 0.47 6.48
C LEU A 195 -14.30 0.25 4.96
N SER A 196 -13.11 0.35 4.35
CA SER A 196 -12.95 0.04 2.92
C SER A 196 -13.17 -1.45 2.63
N ILE A 197 -12.78 -2.34 3.55
CA ILE A 197 -13.08 -3.78 3.43
C ILE A 197 -14.60 -4.02 3.56
N CYS A 198 -15.28 -3.34 4.48
CA CYS A 198 -16.75 -3.41 4.56
C CYS A 198 -17.43 -2.96 3.25
N SER A 199 -16.93 -1.86 2.65
CA SER A 199 -17.44 -1.39 1.35
C SER A 199 -17.18 -2.40 0.24
N LEU A 200 -16.01 -3.06 0.24
CA LEU A 200 -15.68 -4.11 -0.74
C LEU A 200 -16.59 -5.34 -0.62
N LEU A 201 -17.01 -5.70 0.60
CA LEU A 201 -17.99 -6.77 0.82
C LEU A 201 -19.37 -6.39 0.27
N THR A 202 -19.77 -5.12 0.36
CA THR A 202 -21.05 -4.63 -0.20
C THR A 202 -20.99 -4.52 -1.72
N ASP A 203 -19.90 -3.99 -2.25
CA ASP A 203 -19.73 -3.72 -3.68
C ASP A 203 -18.37 -4.29 -4.17
N PRO A 204 -18.37 -5.56 -4.61
CA PRO A 204 -17.19 -6.22 -5.18
C PRO A 204 -16.69 -5.52 -6.43
N ASN A 205 -15.37 -5.55 -6.65
CA ASN A 205 -14.76 -5.10 -7.90
C ASN A 205 -14.45 -6.30 -8.82
N PRO A 206 -15.32 -6.63 -9.76
CA PRO A 206 -15.14 -7.79 -10.64
C PRO A 206 -14.15 -7.52 -11.80
N ASP A 207 -13.62 -6.29 -11.94
CA ASP A 207 -12.68 -5.92 -13.00
C ASP A 207 -11.21 -6.16 -12.57
N ASP A 208 -10.92 -6.19 -11.26
CA ASP A 208 -9.63 -6.59 -10.71
C ASP A 208 -9.79 -7.75 -9.69
N PRO A 209 -10.15 -8.96 -10.13
CA PRO A 209 -10.46 -10.06 -9.26
C PRO A 209 -9.20 -10.85 -8.83
N LEU A 210 -9.20 -11.37 -7.59
CA LEU A 210 -8.29 -12.43 -7.16
C LEU A 210 -8.78 -13.82 -7.56
N VAL A 211 -10.10 -13.96 -7.76
CA VAL A 211 -10.76 -15.23 -8.12
C VAL A 211 -11.63 -14.99 -9.36
N PRO A 212 -11.08 -15.16 -10.57
CA PRO A 212 -11.78 -14.86 -11.83
C PRO A 212 -13.09 -15.61 -12.00
N GLU A 213 -13.17 -16.86 -11.53
CA GLU A 213 -14.38 -17.69 -11.61
C GLU A 213 -15.55 -17.07 -10.82
N ILE A 214 -15.27 -16.56 -9.61
CA ILE A 214 -16.28 -15.90 -8.79
C ILE A 214 -16.67 -14.56 -9.41
N ALA A 215 -15.72 -13.82 -9.98
CA ALA A 215 -16.00 -12.57 -10.69
C ALA A 215 -16.86 -12.79 -11.93
N HIS A 216 -16.60 -13.85 -12.67
CA HIS A 216 -17.44 -14.24 -13.81
C HIS A 216 -18.87 -14.55 -13.36
N MET A 217 -19.02 -15.37 -12.30
CA MET A 217 -20.33 -15.69 -11.72
C MET A 217 -21.05 -14.40 -11.24
N TYR A 218 -20.35 -13.48 -10.61
CA TYR A 218 -20.88 -12.20 -10.15
C TYR A 218 -21.45 -11.36 -11.31
N LYS A 219 -20.80 -11.41 -12.49
CA LYS A 219 -21.21 -10.66 -13.69
C LYS A 219 -22.34 -11.36 -14.47
N THR A 220 -22.36 -12.69 -14.51
CA THR A 220 -23.27 -13.45 -15.38
C THR A 220 -24.49 -14.03 -14.66
N ASP A 221 -24.34 -14.42 -13.38
CA ASP A 221 -25.42 -15.02 -12.58
C ASP A 221 -25.35 -14.51 -11.12
N ARG A 222 -25.87 -13.30 -10.94
CA ARG A 222 -25.86 -12.61 -9.66
C ARG A 222 -26.58 -13.41 -8.55
N ASN A 223 -27.70 -14.05 -8.90
CA ASN A 223 -28.49 -14.83 -7.93
C ASN A 223 -27.71 -16.05 -7.42
N LYS A 224 -27.03 -16.76 -8.30
CA LYS A 224 -26.17 -17.89 -7.94
C LYS A 224 -25.00 -17.45 -7.07
N TYR A 225 -24.35 -16.33 -7.42
CA TYR A 225 -23.31 -15.74 -6.59
C TYR A 225 -23.79 -15.44 -5.18
N GLU A 226 -24.89 -14.70 -5.05
CA GLU A 226 -25.42 -14.29 -3.75
C GLU A 226 -25.87 -15.48 -2.90
N THR A 227 -26.54 -16.47 -3.51
CA THR A 227 -26.96 -17.68 -2.83
C THR A 227 -25.75 -18.46 -2.31
N THR A 228 -24.70 -18.59 -3.11
CA THR A 228 -23.46 -19.27 -2.71
C THR A 228 -22.75 -18.49 -1.60
N ALA A 229 -22.65 -17.16 -1.72
CA ALA A 229 -22.02 -16.32 -0.71
C ALA A 229 -22.78 -16.38 0.63
N ARG A 230 -24.12 -16.36 0.63
CA ARG A 230 -24.96 -16.56 1.83
C ARG A 230 -24.73 -17.93 2.47
N SER A 231 -24.67 -18.99 1.69
CA SER A 231 -24.38 -20.33 2.18
C SER A 231 -23.00 -20.42 2.85
N TRP A 232 -21.97 -19.77 2.27
CA TRP A 232 -20.65 -19.71 2.89
C TRP A 232 -20.67 -18.87 4.17
N THR A 233 -21.39 -17.76 4.20
CA THR A 233 -21.55 -16.92 5.39
C THR A 233 -22.17 -17.73 6.53
N GLN A 234 -23.25 -18.43 6.28
CA GLN A 234 -23.89 -19.32 7.26
C GLN A 234 -22.93 -20.38 7.76
N LYS A 235 -22.17 -21.01 6.86
CA LYS A 235 -21.29 -22.12 7.20
C LYS A 235 -20.03 -21.70 7.96
N TYR A 236 -19.45 -20.53 7.67
CA TYR A 236 -18.10 -20.14 8.15
C TYR A 236 -18.08 -18.90 9.04
N ALA A 237 -19.12 -18.09 9.01
CA ALA A 237 -19.17 -16.81 9.70
C ALA A 237 -20.31 -16.66 10.74
N MET A 238 -21.20 -17.66 10.85
CA MET A 238 -22.31 -17.66 11.81
C MET A 238 -22.24 -18.85 12.80
N GLY A 239 -21.08 -19.55 12.83
CA GLY A 239 -20.87 -20.71 13.69
C GLY A 239 -20.70 -20.42 15.15
#